data_94b3b02281e399564d9cf3d1fb47f2df
#
_entry.id   94b3b02281e399564d9cf3d1fb47f2df
#
_cell.length_a   1.000
_cell.length_b   1.000
_cell.length_c   1.000
_cell.angle_alpha   90.00
_cell.angle_beta   90.00
_cell.angle_gamma   90.00
#
_symmetry.space_group_name_H-M   'P 1'
#
loop_
_entity.id
_entity.type
_entity.pdbx_description
1 polymer ?
#
loop_
_entity_poly.entity_id
_entity_poly.type
_entity_poly.pdbx_seq_one_letter_code
_entity_poly.pdbx_strand_id
1 'polypeptide(L)'
;MLPTLLIVTGARRIEGSSYEAEARVWWTARMLVLAPDVVIYGDASGPDAWGHEFATTRGIPWFRYTKRGTIERHDGAPVRWTDQPPPAHGDNRALWGAWLLHRDRIMVRHAAKRTDRYDVKLVGLMASTPGTGGTIATVNRATALGIPCDVEVF
;
A
#
# COMPACT_ATOMS: atom_id res chain seq x y z
N MET A 1 20.35 -14.56 2.17
CA MET A 1 19.11 -13.92 2.65
C MET A 1 18.61 -12.95 1.58
N LEU A 2 17.35 -13.02 1.24
CA LEU A 2 16.75 -12.11 0.27
C LEU A 2 16.46 -10.75 0.89
N PRO A 3 16.60 -9.65 0.13
CA PRO A 3 16.15 -8.35 0.60
C PRO A 3 14.61 -8.35 0.79
N THR A 4 14.13 -7.49 1.68
CA THR A 4 12.71 -7.38 2.01
C THR A 4 12.00 -6.37 1.10
N LEU A 5 10.95 -6.81 0.42
CA LEU A 5 10.01 -5.96 -0.28
C LEU A 5 8.74 -5.87 0.56
N LEU A 6 8.36 -4.67 0.96
CA LEU A 6 7.24 -4.44 1.86
C LEU A 6 6.12 -3.70 1.16
N ILE A 7 4.93 -4.31 1.18
CA ILE A 7 3.69 -3.67 0.76
C ILE A 7 3.12 -2.91 1.97
N VAL A 8 2.83 -1.63 1.79
CA VAL A 8 2.15 -0.83 2.80
C VAL A 8 0.71 -0.59 2.35
N THR A 9 -0.24 -0.86 3.23
CA THR A 9 -1.67 -0.59 2.99
C THR A 9 -2.33 -0.11 4.27
N GLY A 10 -3.43 0.62 4.15
CA GLY A 10 -4.16 1.05 5.33
C GLY A 10 -5.37 1.91 5.02
N ALA A 11 -6.28 1.97 5.98
CA ALA A 11 -7.50 2.74 5.86
C ALA A 11 -7.21 4.25 5.95
N ARG A 12 -7.71 5.00 4.98
CA ARG A 12 -7.58 6.47 4.96
C ARG A 12 -8.18 7.13 6.20
N ARG A 13 -9.20 6.54 6.79
CA ARG A 13 -9.90 7.06 7.97
C ARG A 13 -9.04 7.14 9.23
N ILE A 14 -7.89 6.48 9.24
CA ILE A 14 -6.94 6.58 10.35
C ILE A 14 -6.39 7.99 10.44
N GLU A 15 -6.14 8.64 9.31
CA GLU A 15 -5.75 10.05 9.28
C GLU A 15 -6.90 10.94 9.78
N GLY A 16 -6.59 11.81 10.74
CA GLY A 16 -7.57 12.70 11.38
C GLY A 16 -8.43 12.03 12.45
N SER A 17 -8.26 10.73 12.70
CA SER A 17 -8.97 10.04 13.78
C SER A 17 -8.38 10.32 15.16
N SER A 18 -9.14 10.03 16.22
CA SER A 18 -8.65 10.16 17.59
C SER A 18 -7.51 9.23 17.95
N TYR A 19 -7.32 8.15 17.19
CA TYR A 19 -6.27 7.15 17.40
C TYR A 19 -5.12 7.24 16.39
N GLU A 20 -5.07 8.29 15.58
CA GLU A 20 -4.02 8.44 14.56
C GLU A 20 -2.60 8.38 15.15
N ALA A 21 -2.37 9.09 16.24
CA ALA A 21 -1.05 9.14 16.88
C ALA A 21 -0.61 7.75 17.36
N GLU A 22 -1.50 7.00 17.99
CA GLU A 22 -1.25 5.63 18.46
C GLU A 22 -1.00 4.69 17.29
N ALA A 23 -1.80 4.78 16.25
CA ALA A 23 -1.65 3.97 15.05
C ALA A 23 -0.32 4.25 14.37
N ARG A 24 0.09 5.51 14.29
CA ARG A 24 1.36 5.89 13.67
C ARG A 24 2.57 5.41 14.47
N VAL A 25 2.50 5.41 15.79
CA VAL A 25 3.54 4.85 16.66
C VAL A 25 3.70 3.35 16.40
N TRP A 26 2.60 2.61 16.40
CA TRP A 26 2.62 1.18 16.09
C TRP A 26 3.24 0.92 14.70
N TRP A 27 2.75 1.65 13.70
CA TRP A 27 3.19 1.49 12.32
C TRP A 27 4.69 1.78 12.15
N THR A 28 5.17 2.86 12.74
CA THR A 28 6.59 3.24 12.66
C THR A 28 7.47 2.17 13.32
N ALA A 29 7.06 1.66 14.48
CA ALA A 29 7.78 0.59 15.16
C ALA A 29 7.86 -0.68 14.28
N ARG A 30 6.77 -1.03 13.60
CA ARG A 30 6.76 -2.17 12.67
C ARG A 30 7.67 -1.95 11.47
N MET A 31 7.65 -0.76 10.89
CA MET A 31 8.53 -0.43 9.77
C MET A 31 10.01 -0.58 10.16
N LEU A 32 10.38 -0.15 11.35
CA LEU A 32 11.75 -0.28 11.85
C LEU A 32 12.15 -1.75 12.08
N VAL A 33 11.24 -2.56 12.60
CA VAL A 33 11.48 -4.00 12.80
C VAL A 33 11.58 -4.74 11.47
N LEU A 34 10.68 -4.45 10.53
CA LEU A 34 10.66 -5.09 9.22
C LEU A 34 11.84 -4.69 8.35
N ALA A 35 12.41 -3.51 8.60
CA ALA A 35 13.60 -3.00 7.91
C ALA A 35 13.55 -3.21 6.39
N PRO A 36 12.56 -2.64 5.69
CA PRO A 36 12.39 -2.90 4.26
C PRO A 36 13.53 -2.36 3.42
N ASP A 37 13.90 -3.11 2.39
CA ASP A 37 14.86 -2.67 1.37
C ASP A 37 14.15 -2.00 0.18
N VAL A 38 12.88 -2.32 -0.02
CA VAL A 38 12.00 -1.72 -1.02
C VAL A 38 10.62 -1.57 -0.42
N VAL A 39 9.95 -0.44 -0.65
CA VAL A 39 8.58 -0.19 -0.19
C VAL A 39 7.67 0.08 -1.37
N ILE A 40 6.50 -0.55 -1.39
CA ILE A 40 5.48 -0.30 -2.40
C ILE A 40 4.15 0.03 -1.74
N TYR A 41 3.41 0.96 -2.30
CA TYR A 41 2.16 1.46 -1.72
C TYR A 41 1.30 2.18 -2.77
N GLY A 42 0.06 2.46 -2.41
CA GLY A 42 -0.84 3.31 -3.20
C GLY A 42 -0.62 4.79 -2.93
N ASP A 43 -1.51 5.62 -3.44
CA ASP A 43 -1.44 7.08 -3.28
C ASP A 43 -2.53 7.66 -2.38
N ALA A 44 -3.13 6.84 -1.52
CA ALA A 44 -4.11 7.30 -0.56
C ALA A 44 -3.47 8.12 0.57
N SER A 45 -4.27 8.85 1.32
CA SER A 45 -3.87 9.45 2.59
C SER A 45 -3.70 8.38 3.67
N GLY A 46 -3.12 8.72 4.80
CA GLY A 46 -2.88 7.78 5.89
C GLY A 46 -1.66 6.90 5.66
N PRO A 47 -1.76 5.58 5.92
CA PRO A 47 -0.60 4.68 5.87
C PRO A 47 0.17 4.69 4.55
N ASP A 48 -0.51 4.84 3.40
CA ASP A 48 0.19 4.97 2.10
C ASP A 48 1.13 6.18 2.11
N ALA A 49 0.64 7.33 2.57
CA ALA A 49 1.44 8.55 2.66
C ALA A 49 2.58 8.41 3.68
N TRP A 50 2.34 7.72 4.79
CA TRP A 50 3.40 7.44 5.78
C TRP A 50 4.50 6.56 5.19
N GLY A 51 4.11 5.58 4.36
CA GLY A 51 5.06 4.73 3.63
C GLY A 51 5.95 5.53 2.70
N HIS A 52 5.36 6.47 1.99
CA HIS A 52 6.11 7.36 1.10
C HIS A 52 7.10 8.24 1.88
N GLU A 53 6.64 8.85 2.97
CA GLU A 53 7.50 9.65 3.84
C GLU A 53 8.64 8.82 4.43
N PHE A 54 8.34 7.63 4.93
CA PHE A 54 9.34 6.72 5.49
C PHE A 54 10.44 6.38 4.48
N ALA A 55 10.04 6.00 3.27
CA ALA A 55 10.98 5.61 2.22
C ALA A 55 11.82 6.78 1.73
N THR A 56 11.19 7.94 1.45
CA THR A 56 11.90 9.11 0.96
C THR A 56 12.88 9.68 1.98
N THR A 57 12.48 9.75 3.25
CA THR A 57 13.33 10.26 4.33
C THR A 57 14.56 9.39 4.55
N ARG A 58 14.46 8.08 4.35
CA ARG A 58 15.54 7.12 4.57
C ARG A 58 16.31 6.71 3.33
N GLY A 59 15.94 7.25 2.16
CA GLY A 59 16.56 6.87 0.91
C GLY A 59 16.31 5.43 0.49
N ILE A 60 15.19 4.85 0.90
CA ILE A 60 14.79 3.49 0.55
C ILE A 60 14.09 3.53 -0.81
N PRO A 61 14.44 2.63 -1.75
CA PRO A 61 13.72 2.49 -3.02
C PRO A 61 12.21 2.31 -2.83
N TRP A 62 11.42 3.01 -3.62
CA TRP A 62 9.97 2.98 -3.48
C TRP A 62 9.26 3.01 -4.82
N PHE A 63 8.03 2.48 -4.83
CA PHE A 63 7.11 2.50 -5.97
C PHE A 63 5.72 2.86 -5.48
N ARG A 64 5.13 3.90 -6.06
CA ARG A 64 3.81 4.40 -5.69
C ARG A 64 2.81 4.17 -6.82
N TYR A 65 1.81 3.34 -6.56
CA TYR A 65 0.74 3.04 -7.50
C TYR A 65 -0.36 4.10 -7.39
N THR A 66 -0.51 4.91 -8.41
CA THR A 66 -1.40 6.07 -8.37
C THR A 66 -2.79 5.77 -8.92
N LYS A 67 -3.77 6.54 -8.48
CA LYS A 67 -5.13 6.49 -9.01
C LYS A 67 -5.24 6.93 -10.47
N ARG A 68 -4.17 7.49 -11.04
CA ARG A 68 -4.11 7.92 -12.46
C ARG A 68 -3.68 6.79 -13.39
N GLY A 69 -3.40 5.60 -12.88
CA GLY A 69 -2.97 4.45 -13.68
C GLY A 69 -1.47 4.34 -13.86
N THR A 70 -0.68 5.06 -13.06
CA THR A 70 0.78 5.07 -13.14
C THR A 70 1.43 4.50 -11.90
N ILE A 71 2.68 4.06 -12.05
CA ILE A 71 3.59 3.72 -10.95
C ILE A 71 4.68 4.79 -10.96
N GLU A 72 4.68 5.64 -9.94
CA GLU A 72 5.79 6.57 -9.71
C GLU A 72 6.95 5.82 -9.08
N ARG A 73 8.16 6.16 -9.46
CA ARG A 73 9.37 5.43 -9.05
C ARG A 73 10.41 6.40 -8.50
N HIS A 74 11.20 5.89 -7.55
CA HIS A 74 12.32 6.65 -6.96
C HIS A 74 13.46 6.91 -7.97
N ASP A 75 13.59 6.09 -9.02
CA ASP A 75 14.76 6.02 -9.90
C ASP A 75 14.47 6.35 -11.36
N GLY A 76 13.34 6.94 -11.67
CA GLY A 76 13.05 7.26 -13.06
C GLY A 76 11.64 7.76 -13.33
N ALA A 77 11.31 7.85 -14.61
CA ALA A 77 10.00 8.28 -15.06
C ALA A 77 8.91 7.29 -14.68
N PRO A 78 7.67 7.75 -14.45
CA PRO A 78 6.55 6.87 -14.17
C PRO A 78 6.33 5.87 -15.31
N VAL A 79 5.86 4.67 -14.96
CA VAL A 79 5.35 3.68 -15.91
C VAL A 79 3.87 3.45 -15.61
N ARG A 80 3.15 2.83 -16.54
CA ARG A 80 1.73 2.56 -16.32
C ARG A 80 1.53 1.18 -15.66
N TRP A 81 0.60 1.10 -14.70
CA TRP A 81 0.16 -0.19 -14.16
C TRP A 81 -1.04 -0.75 -14.96
N THR A 82 -1.66 0.08 -15.83
CA THR A 82 -2.76 -0.32 -16.69
C THR A 82 -2.77 0.51 -17.97
N ASP A 83 -3.30 -0.04 -19.05
CA ASP A 83 -3.56 0.69 -20.31
C ASP A 83 -4.94 1.36 -20.33
N GLN A 84 -5.80 1.02 -19.35
CA GLN A 84 -7.12 1.61 -19.25
C GLN A 84 -7.07 3.03 -18.70
N PRO A 85 -7.94 3.94 -19.16
CA PRO A 85 -8.04 5.27 -18.56
C PRO A 85 -8.70 5.19 -17.18
N PRO A 86 -8.28 6.05 -16.23
CA PRO A 86 -8.95 6.14 -14.95
C PRO A 86 -10.37 6.70 -15.11
N PRO A 87 -11.26 6.51 -14.12
CA PRO A 87 -12.54 7.20 -14.10
C PRO A 87 -12.38 8.72 -14.23
N ALA A 88 -13.37 9.38 -14.80
CA ALA A 88 -13.34 10.82 -14.93
C ALA A 88 -13.57 11.50 -13.56
N HIS A 89 -13.04 12.73 -13.42
CA HIS A 89 -13.35 13.54 -12.25
C HIS A 89 -14.86 13.78 -12.18
N GLY A 90 -15.47 13.45 -11.03
CA GLY A 90 -16.92 13.53 -10.85
C GLY A 90 -17.68 12.23 -11.13
N ASP A 91 -17.02 11.19 -11.62
CA ASP A 91 -17.61 9.86 -11.69
C ASP A 91 -17.98 9.34 -10.30
N ASN A 92 -18.98 8.44 -10.24
CA ASN A 92 -19.51 7.99 -8.97
C ASN A 92 -18.51 7.18 -8.14
N ARG A 93 -18.79 7.07 -6.83
CA ARG A 93 -17.94 6.37 -5.89
C ARG A 93 -17.75 4.89 -6.22
N ALA A 94 -18.73 4.24 -6.82
CA ALA A 94 -18.62 2.81 -7.15
C ALA A 94 -17.57 2.58 -8.23
N LEU A 95 -17.52 3.44 -9.25
CA LEU A 95 -16.51 3.36 -10.30
C LEU A 95 -15.10 3.61 -9.73
N TRP A 96 -14.93 4.64 -8.91
CA TRP A 96 -13.65 4.91 -8.27
C TRP A 96 -13.24 3.82 -7.30
N GLY A 97 -14.19 3.27 -6.54
CA GLY A 97 -13.92 2.15 -5.63
C GLY A 97 -13.43 0.92 -6.38
N ALA A 98 -14.09 0.54 -7.46
CA ALA A 98 -13.67 -0.59 -8.30
C ALA A 98 -12.29 -0.36 -8.92
N TRP A 99 -12.01 0.85 -9.37
CA TRP A 99 -10.72 1.24 -9.93
C TRP A 99 -9.59 1.12 -8.91
N LEU A 100 -9.80 1.62 -7.69
CA LEU A 100 -8.80 1.55 -6.62
C LEU A 100 -8.56 0.11 -6.15
N LEU A 101 -9.59 -0.73 -6.10
CA LEU A 101 -9.44 -2.17 -5.82
C LEU A 101 -8.64 -2.86 -6.91
N HIS A 102 -8.86 -2.50 -8.17
CA HIS A 102 -8.10 -3.01 -9.30
C HIS A 102 -6.63 -2.62 -9.20
N ARG A 103 -6.33 -1.36 -8.87
CA ARG A 103 -4.96 -0.88 -8.63
C ARG A 103 -4.26 -1.72 -7.56
N ASP A 104 -4.91 -1.89 -6.41
CA ASP A 104 -4.35 -2.62 -5.28
C ASP A 104 -4.11 -4.10 -5.62
N ARG A 105 -5.02 -4.70 -6.39
CA ARG A 105 -4.86 -6.07 -6.86
C ARG A 105 -3.63 -6.22 -7.77
N ILE A 106 -3.41 -5.28 -8.66
CA ILE A 106 -2.24 -5.28 -9.56
C ILE A 106 -0.96 -5.07 -8.75
N MET A 107 -0.96 -4.15 -7.78
CA MET A 107 0.18 -3.90 -6.90
C MET A 107 0.60 -5.17 -6.16
N VAL A 108 -0.34 -5.86 -5.53
CA VAL A 108 -0.07 -7.11 -4.82
C VAL A 108 0.42 -8.20 -5.77
N ARG A 109 -0.16 -8.30 -6.96
CA ARG A 109 0.27 -9.26 -7.98
C ARG A 109 1.70 -9.00 -8.43
N HIS A 110 2.08 -7.75 -8.64
CA HIS A 110 3.45 -7.38 -9.00
C HIS A 110 4.44 -7.79 -7.91
N ALA A 111 4.08 -7.57 -6.65
CA ALA A 111 4.91 -7.99 -5.53
C ALA A 111 5.03 -9.52 -5.45
N ALA A 112 3.94 -10.24 -5.61
CA ALA A 112 3.91 -11.70 -5.56
C ALA A 112 4.79 -12.36 -6.63
N LYS A 113 4.97 -11.71 -7.77
CA LYS A 113 5.84 -12.20 -8.84
C LYS A 113 7.34 -12.04 -8.53
N ARG A 114 7.69 -11.39 -7.44
CA ARG A 114 9.08 -11.10 -7.06
C ARG A 114 9.58 -11.93 -5.89
N THR A 115 8.86 -12.96 -5.48
CA THR A 115 9.24 -13.82 -4.34
C THR A 115 10.50 -14.65 -4.60
N ASP A 116 10.94 -14.75 -5.83
CA ASP A 116 12.23 -15.36 -6.18
C ASP A 116 13.43 -14.47 -5.85
N ARG A 117 13.21 -13.15 -5.78
CA ARG A 117 14.27 -12.13 -5.54
C ARG A 117 14.12 -11.37 -4.24
N TYR A 118 12.93 -11.39 -3.64
CA TYR A 118 12.61 -10.65 -2.43
C TYR A 118 11.86 -11.53 -1.44
N ASP A 119 12.11 -11.28 -0.16
CA ASP A 119 11.22 -11.70 0.92
C ASP A 119 10.07 -10.70 0.97
N VAL A 120 8.91 -11.07 0.44
CA VAL A 120 7.77 -10.18 0.28
C VAL A 120 6.87 -10.26 1.51
N LYS A 121 6.57 -9.11 2.10
CA LYS A 121 5.71 -8.96 3.28
C LYS A 121 4.75 -7.82 3.10
N LEU A 122 3.69 -7.78 3.92
CA LEU A 122 2.73 -6.70 3.96
C LEU A 122 2.57 -6.19 5.39
N VAL A 123 2.55 -4.87 5.55
CA VAL A 123 2.11 -4.21 6.78
C VAL A 123 0.84 -3.43 6.49
N GLY A 124 -0.17 -3.60 7.34
CA GLY A 124 -1.47 -2.97 7.14
C GLY A 124 -2.08 -2.43 8.41
N LEU A 125 -2.84 -1.35 8.25
CA LEU A 125 -3.64 -0.75 9.32
C LEU A 125 -5.09 -0.71 8.89
N MET A 126 -5.96 -1.32 9.67
CA MET A 126 -7.40 -1.30 9.46
C MET A 126 -8.09 -0.48 10.55
N ALA A 127 -9.13 0.23 10.17
CA ALA A 127 -10.03 0.85 11.14
C ALA A 127 -11.13 -0.14 11.52
N SER A 128 -11.52 -0.15 12.79
CA SER A 128 -12.60 -1.02 13.29
C SER A 128 -13.98 -0.59 12.79
N THR A 129 -14.10 0.64 12.26
CA THR A 129 -15.37 1.15 11.71
C THR A 129 -15.65 0.61 10.31
N PRO A 130 -16.92 0.48 9.91
CA PRO A 130 -17.28 0.05 8.54
C PRO A 130 -16.65 0.94 7.46
N GLY A 131 -16.38 0.37 6.30
CA GLY A 131 -15.88 1.11 5.15
C GLY A 131 -14.37 1.01 4.92
N THR A 132 -13.70 0.03 5.51
CA THR A 132 -12.27 -0.24 5.28
C THR A 132 -12.05 -1.31 4.21
N GLY A 133 -13.02 -1.49 3.32
CA GLY A 133 -13.06 -2.61 2.37
C GLY A 133 -11.85 -2.73 1.46
N GLY A 134 -11.25 -1.60 1.07
CA GLY A 134 -10.05 -1.59 0.23
C GLY A 134 -8.85 -2.25 0.91
N THR A 135 -8.62 -1.93 2.17
CA THR A 135 -7.52 -2.52 2.96
C THR A 135 -7.76 -4.01 3.21
N ILE A 136 -8.99 -4.38 3.58
CA ILE A 136 -9.37 -5.78 3.79
C ILE A 136 -9.15 -6.59 2.51
N ALA A 137 -9.59 -6.08 1.38
CA ALA A 137 -9.42 -6.75 0.09
C ALA A 137 -7.95 -6.94 -0.27
N THR A 138 -7.11 -5.94 -0.02
CA THR A 138 -5.67 -6.00 -0.27
C THR A 138 -5.00 -7.05 0.62
N VAL A 139 -5.31 -7.07 1.91
CA VAL A 139 -4.80 -8.06 2.87
C VAL A 139 -5.23 -9.47 2.47
N ASN A 140 -6.50 -9.66 2.14
CA ASN A 140 -7.03 -10.97 1.73
C ASN A 140 -6.35 -11.46 0.45
N ARG A 141 -6.13 -10.58 -0.50
CA ARG A 141 -5.43 -10.92 -1.75
C ARG A 141 -3.98 -11.33 -1.49
N ALA A 142 -3.26 -10.58 -0.67
CA ALA A 142 -1.89 -10.89 -0.29
C ALA A 142 -1.81 -12.25 0.43
N THR A 143 -2.71 -12.48 1.38
CA THR A 143 -2.79 -13.74 2.11
C THR A 143 -3.04 -14.91 1.16
N ALA A 144 -3.97 -14.76 0.22
CA ALA A 144 -4.27 -15.80 -0.78
C ALA A 144 -3.07 -16.12 -1.67
N LEU A 145 -2.16 -15.18 -1.89
CA LEU A 145 -0.93 -15.38 -2.66
C LEU A 145 0.27 -15.81 -1.80
N GLY A 146 0.04 -16.11 -0.52
CA GLY A 146 1.08 -16.62 0.39
C GLY A 146 2.00 -15.54 0.95
N ILE A 147 1.63 -14.27 0.85
CA ILE A 147 2.41 -13.15 1.38
C ILE A 147 2.09 -13.00 2.88
N PRO A 148 3.08 -13.08 3.78
CA PRO A 148 2.86 -12.81 5.20
C PRO A 148 2.36 -11.39 5.44
N CYS A 149 1.32 -11.26 6.26
CA CYS A 149 0.69 -9.97 6.56
C CYS A 149 0.77 -9.66 8.05
N ASP A 150 1.29 -8.50 8.40
CA ASP A 150 1.33 -7.95 9.75
C ASP A 150 0.31 -6.81 9.80
N VAL A 151 -0.84 -7.07 10.40
CA VAL A 151 -2.00 -6.17 10.35
C VAL A 151 -2.49 -5.88 11.75
N GLU A 152 -2.79 -4.61 12.01
CA GLU A 152 -3.41 -4.17 13.26
C GLU A 152 -4.71 -3.44 12.96
N VAL A 153 -5.65 -3.55 13.88
CA VAL A 153 -6.96 -2.90 13.80
C VAL A 153 -7.07 -1.86 14.90
N PHE A 154 -7.38 -0.63 14.54
CA PHE A 154 -7.59 0.48 15.48
C PHE A 154 -9.02 0.97 15.52
#